data_da62f6960bc04ec0139fbd5fc0730f33
#
_entry.id   da62f6960bc04ec0139fbd5fc0730f33
#
_cell.length_a   1.000
_cell.length_b   1.000
_cell.length_c   1.000
_cell.angle_alpha   90.00
_cell.angle_beta   90.00
_cell.angle_gamma   90.00
#
_symmetry.space_group_name_H-M   'P 1'
#
loop_
_entity.id
_entity.type
_entity.pdbx_description
1 polymer ?
#
loop_
_entity_poly.entity_id
_entity_poly.type
_entity_poly.pdbx_seq_one_letter_code
_entity_poly.pdbx_strand_id
1 'polypeptide(L)'
;MTKIQKTIDFQVHFNATIFSTILRKRRFSAEKKGDFTMSVDVTKMPKLGFGMMRLPEKDGELDLEQICKMVDAYLASGMNYFDTAYMYCGGKSESIVKKALVERHPRESFTLTTKLPQWMMDEGIEGRDRIFNDQLARTGAGYFDYYLLHSVEDGANYDGYVKYDCFNWARKKKEEGLIKHFGFSFHGTPELLDKILSEHPEVEIVQIQMNYADWDNPLIQSGRLYEVLRKYNMPFLVMEPV
;
A
#
# COMPACT_ATOMS: atom_id res chain seq x y z
N MET A 1 8.48 -31.78 26.68
CA MET A 1 7.84 -30.72 25.89
C MET A 1 7.96 -31.08 24.43
N THR A 2 6.90 -31.55 23.84
CA THR A 2 6.86 -32.19 22.52
C THR A 2 6.83 -31.16 21.40
N LYS A 3 7.35 -31.52 20.24
CA LYS A 3 7.44 -30.72 18.99
C LYS A 3 6.10 -30.07 18.56
N ILE A 4 4.99 -30.60 19.04
CA ILE A 4 3.61 -30.14 18.78
C ILE A 4 3.27 -28.84 19.54
N GLN A 5 3.82 -28.65 20.75
CA GLN A 5 3.53 -27.46 21.57
C GLN A 5 4.20 -26.19 21.00
N LYS A 6 5.33 -26.33 20.28
CA LYS A 6 5.99 -25.21 19.60
C LYS A 6 5.28 -24.73 18.33
N THR A 7 4.46 -25.57 17.72
CA THR A 7 3.68 -25.23 16.52
C THR A 7 2.40 -24.48 16.86
N ILE A 8 1.84 -24.73 18.05
CA ILE A 8 0.58 -24.09 18.51
C ILE A 8 0.84 -22.66 19.00
N ASP A 9 1.97 -22.39 19.65
CA ASP A 9 2.31 -21.03 20.09
C ASP A 9 2.67 -20.05 18.94
N PHE A 10 2.94 -20.58 17.75
CA PHE A 10 3.18 -19.77 16.55
C PHE A 10 1.89 -19.32 15.84
N GLN A 11 0.75 -19.94 16.14
CA GLN A 11 -0.51 -19.74 15.41
C GLN A 11 -1.46 -18.73 16.09
N VAL A 12 -1.15 -18.22 17.26
CA VAL A 12 -2.11 -17.46 18.09
C VAL A 12 -2.01 -15.93 17.94
N HIS A 13 -0.98 -15.38 17.27
CA HIS A 13 -0.76 -13.92 17.21
C HIS A 13 -0.46 -13.35 15.81
N PHE A 14 -0.88 -14.01 14.73
CA PHE A 14 -0.71 -13.50 13.38
C PHE A 14 -1.98 -12.75 12.91
N ASN A 15 -2.30 -11.61 13.52
CA ASN A 15 -3.26 -10.63 13.00
C ASN A 15 -2.57 -9.53 12.18
N ALA A 16 -1.48 -9.83 11.51
CA ALA A 16 -0.95 -8.95 10.47
C ALA A 16 -1.89 -9.02 9.26
N THR A 17 -2.33 -7.87 8.77
CA THR A 17 -3.11 -7.79 7.53
C THR A 17 -2.27 -8.37 6.39
N ILE A 18 -2.67 -9.54 5.89
CA ILE A 18 -1.96 -10.23 4.81
C ILE A 18 -2.43 -9.65 3.48
N PHE A 19 -1.51 -9.17 2.66
CA PHE A 19 -1.77 -8.77 1.27
C PHE A 19 -1.31 -9.89 0.33
N SER A 20 -2.12 -10.24 -0.65
CA SER A 20 -1.71 -11.17 -1.71
C SER A 20 -1.66 -10.46 -3.07
N THR A 21 -0.66 -10.79 -3.88
CA THR A 21 -0.52 -10.29 -5.25
C THR A 21 -0.92 -11.42 -6.21
N ILE A 22 -1.96 -11.20 -7.02
CA ILE A 22 -2.40 -12.17 -8.03
C ILE A 22 -1.69 -11.88 -9.35
N LEU A 23 -0.87 -12.84 -9.80
CA LEU A 23 -0.14 -12.75 -11.06
C LEU A 23 -0.82 -13.57 -12.16
N ARG A 24 -1.19 -12.96 -13.28
CA ARG A 24 -1.43 -13.66 -14.54
C ARG A 24 -0.45 -13.21 -15.61
N LYS A 25 0.41 -14.14 -16.07
CA LYS A 25 1.30 -13.94 -17.23
C LYS A 25 0.46 -13.89 -18.51
N ARG A 26 0.49 -12.76 -19.21
CA ARG A 26 0.37 -12.74 -20.68
C ARG A 26 1.29 -11.66 -21.22
N ARG A 27 2.22 -12.08 -22.12
CA ARG A 27 2.99 -11.18 -22.97
C ARG A 27 2.04 -10.49 -23.94
N PHE A 28 2.02 -9.17 -23.95
CA PHE A 28 1.59 -8.40 -25.10
C PHE A 28 2.67 -7.37 -25.41
N SER A 29 3.20 -7.48 -26.64
CA SER A 29 4.03 -6.48 -27.24
C SER A 29 3.14 -5.38 -27.84
N ALA A 30 3.28 -4.16 -27.36
CA ALA A 30 2.93 -2.97 -28.12
C ALA A 30 3.96 -1.90 -27.77
N GLU A 31 4.93 -1.71 -28.66
CA GLU A 31 5.83 -0.57 -28.63
C GLU A 31 5.04 0.70 -28.88
N LYS A 32 4.94 1.57 -27.85
CA LYS A 32 4.73 3.00 -28.04
C LYS A 32 6.00 3.73 -27.60
N LYS A 33 6.65 4.39 -28.57
CA LYS A 33 7.78 5.27 -28.33
C LYS A 33 7.36 6.46 -27.46
N GLY A 34 8.10 6.69 -26.39
CA GLY A 34 8.21 7.97 -25.69
C GLY A 34 7.29 8.14 -24.51
N ASP A 35 7.58 7.41 -23.42
CA ASP A 35 7.49 7.96 -22.07
C ASP A 35 8.23 7.02 -21.09
N PHE A 36 9.07 7.57 -20.23
CA PHE A 36 9.85 6.81 -19.26
C PHE A 36 8.95 6.51 -18.03
N THR A 37 7.84 5.82 -18.23
CA THR A 37 7.09 5.22 -17.13
C THR A 37 7.67 3.83 -16.87
N MET A 38 8.46 3.71 -15.82
CA MET A 38 8.81 2.39 -15.29
C MET A 38 7.50 1.76 -14.76
N SER A 39 6.88 0.93 -15.58
CA SER A 39 5.69 0.17 -15.17
C SER A 39 6.06 -0.74 -13.99
N VAL A 40 5.14 -0.86 -13.03
CA VAL A 40 5.29 -1.78 -11.89
C VAL A 40 5.44 -3.21 -12.41
N ASP A 41 6.60 -3.82 -12.16
CA ASP A 41 6.82 -5.22 -12.48
C ASP A 41 6.33 -6.11 -11.32
N VAL A 42 5.03 -6.39 -11.30
CA VAL A 42 4.39 -7.23 -10.28
C VAL A 42 4.95 -8.66 -10.23
N THR A 43 5.73 -9.10 -11.26
CA THR A 43 6.35 -10.42 -11.25
C THR A 43 7.51 -10.50 -10.27
N LYS A 44 8.09 -9.37 -9.92
CA LYS A 44 9.19 -9.23 -8.94
C LYS A 44 8.72 -8.91 -7.54
N MET A 45 7.43 -8.59 -7.36
CA MET A 45 6.86 -8.35 -6.04
C MET A 45 6.67 -9.66 -5.27
N PRO A 46 6.89 -9.68 -3.94
CA PRO A 46 6.52 -10.82 -3.11
C PRO A 46 5.00 -11.03 -3.17
N LYS A 47 4.56 -12.27 -3.07
CA LYS A 47 3.13 -12.60 -3.11
C LYS A 47 2.39 -12.27 -1.80
N LEU A 48 3.14 -12.03 -0.73
CA LEU A 48 2.64 -11.69 0.59
C LEU A 48 3.27 -10.39 1.03
N GLY A 49 2.45 -9.41 1.42
CA GLY A 49 2.89 -8.15 2.03
C GLY A 49 2.69 -8.15 3.54
N PHE A 50 3.48 -7.36 4.25
CA PHE A 50 3.38 -7.13 5.69
C PHE A 50 2.62 -5.83 5.96
N GLY A 51 1.37 -5.94 6.44
CA GLY A 51 0.55 -4.79 6.83
C GLY A 51 0.90 -4.29 8.23
N MET A 52 1.17 -3.00 8.36
CA MET A 52 1.52 -2.34 9.62
C MET A 52 0.32 -1.63 10.28
N MET A 53 -0.90 -2.05 9.95
CA MET A 53 -2.14 -1.44 10.47
C MET A 53 -2.57 -2.05 11.82
N ARG A 54 -2.42 -3.37 11.97
CA ARG A 54 -2.85 -4.12 13.16
C ARG A 54 -1.62 -4.79 13.78
N LEU A 55 -0.84 -4.00 14.49
CA LEU A 55 0.37 -4.46 15.14
C LEU A 55 0.07 -5.02 16.55
N PRO A 56 0.88 -5.96 17.05
CA PRO A 56 0.70 -6.48 18.41
C PRO A 56 0.89 -5.38 19.46
N GLU A 57 0.09 -5.48 20.51
CA GLU A 57 0.13 -4.60 21.66
C GLU A 57 0.45 -5.40 22.93
N LYS A 58 1.09 -4.73 23.87
CA LYS A 58 1.37 -5.22 25.21
C LYS A 58 1.16 -4.07 26.21
N ASP A 59 0.35 -4.32 27.24
CA ASP A 59 0.04 -3.33 28.28
C ASP A 59 -0.54 -2.01 27.73
N GLY A 60 -1.29 -2.06 26.60
CA GLY A 60 -1.91 -0.89 25.96
C GLY A 60 -0.98 -0.09 25.04
N GLU A 61 0.26 -0.52 24.83
CA GLU A 61 1.20 0.10 23.89
C GLU A 61 1.66 -0.91 22.83
N LEU A 62 2.11 -0.41 21.67
CA LEU A 62 2.64 -1.25 20.61
C LEU A 62 3.88 -2.03 21.09
N ASP A 63 3.86 -3.35 20.99
CA ASP A 63 4.95 -4.23 21.38
C ASP A 63 6.08 -4.20 20.34
N LEU A 64 6.97 -3.21 20.48
CA LEU A 64 8.09 -3.02 19.56
C LEU A 64 9.00 -4.25 19.48
N GLU A 65 9.23 -4.97 20.59
CA GLU A 65 10.07 -6.16 20.59
C GLU A 65 9.46 -7.28 19.73
N GLN A 66 8.17 -7.52 19.90
CA GLN A 66 7.45 -8.51 19.10
C GLN A 66 7.37 -8.09 17.62
N ILE A 67 7.12 -6.81 17.35
CA ILE A 67 7.07 -6.27 15.98
C ILE A 67 8.43 -6.45 15.29
N CYS A 68 9.54 -6.17 15.97
CA CYS A 68 10.89 -6.40 15.43
C CYS A 68 11.10 -7.88 15.06
N LYS A 69 10.71 -8.82 15.93
CA LYS A 69 10.79 -10.27 15.63
C LYS A 69 9.97 -10.66 14.41
N MET A 70 8.79 -10.08 14.25
CA MET A 70 7.92 -10.33 13.09
C MET A 70 8.54 -9.79 11.80
N VAL A 71 9.07 -8.57 11.82
CA VAL A 71 9.78 -7.94 10.69
C VAL A 71 10.99 -8.80 10.28
N ASP A 72 11.81 -9.22 11.24
CA ASP A 72 12.99 -10.05 10.98
C ASP A 72 12.61 -11.40 10.37
N ALA A 73 11.59 -12.07 10.91
CA ALA A 73 11.10 -13.34 10.38
C ALA A 73 10.52 -13.20 8.96
N TYR A 74 9.81 -12.11 8.68
CA TYR A 74 9.26 -11.82 7.37
C TYR A 74 10.37 -11.60 6.33
N LEU A 75 11.36 -10.76 6.63
CA LEU A 75 12.52 -10.54 5.76
C LEU A 75 13.36 -11.82 5.57
N ALA A 76 13.57 -12.59 6.64
CA ALA A 76 14.30 -13.86 6.58
C ALA A 76 13.62 -14.92 5.71
N SER A 77 12.29 -14.81 5.51
CA SER A 77 11.53 -15.67 4.59
C SER A 77 11.70 -15.30 3.10
N GLY A 78 12.47 -14.25 2.78
CA GLY A 78 12.67 -13.74 1.43
C GLY A 78 11.56 -12.78 0.94
N MET A 79 10.64 -12.42 1.81
CA MET A 79 9.60 -11.41 1.52
C MET A 79 10.07 -10.02 1.97
N ASN A 80 9.62 -8.95 1.30
CA ASN A 80 10.19 -7.63 1.55
C ASN A 80 9.23 -6.44 1.37
N TYR A 81 7.91 -6.66 1.18
CA TYR A 81 6.93 -5.59 0.97
C TYR A 81 6.24 -5.22 2.27
N PHE A 82 6.36 -3.96 2.69
CA PHE A 82 5.72 -3.40 3.88
C PHE A 82 4.72 -2.31 3.50
N ASP A 83 3.54 -2.36 4.13
CA ASP A 83 2.44 -1.43 3.89
C ASP A 83 2.06 -0.72 5.19
N THR A 84 2.18 0.61 5.20
CA THR A 84 1.75 1.48 6.29
C THR A 84 0.84 2.60 5.78
N ALA A 85 0.40 3.49 6.66
CA ALA A 85 -0.28 4.72 6.35
C ALA A 85 -0.17 5.71 7.53
N TYR A 86 -0.37 6.99 7.22
CA TYR A 86 -0.27 8.10 8.17
C TYR A 86 -1.08 7.91 9.45
N MET A 87 -2.28 7.28 9.33
CA MET A 87 -3.24 7.10 10.43
C MET A 87 -3.14 5.76 11.15
N TYR A 88 -2.37 4.80 10.63
CA TYR A 88 -2.35 3.45 11.18
C TYR A 88 -1.83 3.43 12.63
N CYS A 89 -2.41 2.59 13.47
CA CYS A 89 -2.11 2.49 14.90
C CYS A 89 -2.21 3.85 15.63
N GLY A 90 -3.26 4.63 15.33
CA GLY A 90 -3.42 5.96 15.92
C GLY A 90 -2.31 6.95 15.52
N GLY A 91 -1.75 6.81 14.33
CA GLY A 91 -0.66 7.63 13.81
C GLY A 91 0.74 7.19 14.27
N LYS A 92 0.85 6.07 14.99
CA LYS A 92 2.14 5.55 15.50
C LYS A 92 2.85 4.62 14.51
N SER A 93 2.15 4.05 13.51
CA SER A 93 2.69 3.01 12.63
C SER A 93 3.95 3.42 11.88
N GLU A 94 4.01 4.61 11.30
CA GLU A 94 5.19 5.10 10.56
C GLU A 94 6.41 5.25 11.47
N SER A 95 6.23 5.68 12.72
CA SER A 95 7.33 5.73 13.71
C SER A 95 7.78 4.33 14.16
N ILE A 96 6.87 3.36 14.17
CA ILE A 96 7.23 1.94 14.39
C ILE A 96 7.98 1.38 13.19
N VAL A 97 7.56 1.69 11.95
CA VAL A 97 8.32 1.34 10.74
C VAL A 97 9.76 1.83 10.82
N LYS A 98 9.97 3.07 11.27
CA LYS A 98 11.32 3.60 11.51
C LYS A 98 12.13 2.70 12.42
N LYS A 99 11.61 2.40 13.62
CA LYS A 99 12.32 1.66 14.67
C LYS A 99 12.49 0.17 14.35
N ALA A 100 11.45 -0.46 13.81
CA ALA A 100 11.42 -1.90 13.58
C ALA A 100 12.03 -2.32 12.25
N LEU A 101 12.03 -1.45 11.24
CA LEU A 101 12.46 -1.75 9.89
C LEU A 101 13.61 -0.87 9.42
N VAL A 102 13.40 0.45 9.29
CA VAL A 102 14.32 1.36 8.58
C VAL A 102 15.67 1.51 9.30
N GLU A 103 15.68 1.60 10.64
CA GLU A 103 16.91 1.72 11.44
C GLU A 103 17.67 0.39 11.61
N ARG A 104 17.07 -0.74 11.22
CA ARG A 104 17.61 -2.08 11.48
C ARG A 104 18.04 -2.83 10.23
N HIS A 105 17.52 -2.44 9.05
CA HIS A 105 17.76 -3.16 7.80
C HIS A 105 18.18 -2.20 6.69
N PRO A 106 19.06 -2.64 5.74
CA PRO A 106 19.42 -1.82 4.58
C PRO A 106 18.20 -1.36 3.80
N ARG A 107 18.16 -0.09 3.40
CA ARG A 107 16.98 0.52 2.74
C ARG A 107 16.56 -0.23 1.47
N GLU A 108 17.50 -0.75 0.71
CA GLU A 108 17.30 -1.52 -0.53
C GLU A 108 16.84 -2.97 -0.30
N SER A 109 16.87 -3.46 0.93
CA SER A 109 16.42 -4.81 1.26
C SER A 109 14.92 -4.95 1.38
N PHE A 110 14.18 -3.83 1.41
CA PHE A 110 12.73 -3.82 1.56
C PHE A 110 12.05 -2.78 0.68
N THR A 111 10.78 -3.01 0.42
CA THR A 111 9.84 -2.13 -0.28
C THR A 111 8.89 -1.52 0.74
N LEU A 112 8.76 -0.20 0.75
CA LEU A 112 7.90 0.53 1.69
C LEU A 112 6.81 1.30 0.97
N THR A 113 5.57 1.07 1.41
CA THR A 113 4.38 1.79 0.95
C THR A 113 3.80 2.60 2.10
N THR A 114 3.47 3.87 1.84
CA THR A 114 2.61 4.67 2.72
C THR A 114 1.53 5.41 1.92
N LYS A 115 0.61 6.10 2.60
CA LYS A 115 -0.59 6.63 1.97
C LYS A 115 -0.91 8.04 2.44
N LEU A 116 -1.37 8.90 1.51
CA LEU A 116 -1.80 10.28 1.73
C LEU A 116 -3.29 10.32 2.09
N PRO A 117 -3.70 10.69 3.31
CA PRO A 117 -5.10 10.81 3.69
C PRO A 117 -5.68 12.17 3.30
N GLN A 118 -6.62 12.22 2.34
CA GLN A 118 -7.26 13.45 1.85
C GLN A 118 -7.97 14.21 2.99
N TRP A 119 -8.65 13.50 3.88
CA TRP A 119 -9.41 14.07 5.01
C TRP A 119 -8.55 14.75 6.09
N MET A 120 -7.23 14.67 5.98
CA MET A 120 -6.29 15.36 6.88
C MET A 120 -5.56 16.52 6.18
N MET A 121 -5.96 16.85 4.96
CA MET A 121 -5.38 17.95 4.19
C MET A 121 -6.16 19.25 4.44
N ASP A 122 -6.36 19.62 5.73
CA ASP A 122 -7.16 20.76 6.14
C ASP A 122 -6.67 22.09 5.53
N GLU A 123 -5.37 22.17 5.26
CA GLU A 123 -4.70 23.33 4.64
C GLU A 123 -4.56 23.17 3.11
N GLY A 124 -5.29 22.22 2.51
CA GLY A 124 -5.24 21.98 1.07
C GLY A 124 -3.88 21.52 0.57
N ILE A 125 -3.28 22.25 -0.39
CA ILE A 125 -1.98 21.92 -0.98
C ILE A 125 -0.86 21.93 0.06
N GLU A 126 -0.86 22.90 0.98
CA GLU A 126 0.12 23.01 2.06
C GLU A 126 0.00 21.83 3.03
N GLY A 127 -1.24 21.42 3.35
CA GLY A 127 -1.50 20.24 4.17
C GLY A 127 -0.99 18.95 3.51
N ARG A 128 -1.15 18.79 2.19
CA ARG A 128 -0.60 17.69 1.42
C ARG A 128 0.93 17.60 1.57
N ASP A 129 1.60 18.70 1.32
CA ASP A 129 3.07 18.77 1.36
C ASP A 129 3.60 18.58 2.79
N ARG A 130 2.90 19.13 3.80
CA ARG A 130 3.19 18.90 5.21
C ARG A 130 3.08 17.43 5.61
N ILE A 131 1.99 16.75 5.21
CA ILE A 131 1.79 15.32 5.52
C ILE A 131 2.91 14.49 4.89
N PHE A 132 3.24 14.72 3.63
CA PHE A 132 4.30 13.97 2.94
C PHE A 132 5.67 14.14 3.62
N ASN A 133 6.04 15.37 3.97
CA ASN A 133 7.29 15.65 4.67
C ASN A 133 7.32 15.02 6.07
N ASP A 134 6.19 15.04 6.78
CA ASP A 134 6.04 14.39 8.08
C ASP A 134 6.19 12.85 7.96
N GLN A 135 5.64 12.23 6.93
CA GLN A 135 5.80 10.81 6.64
C GLN A 135 7.27 10.43 6.38
N LEU A 136 7.99 11.24 5.61
CA LEU A 136 9.44 11.04 5.42
C LEU A 136 10.22 11.14 6.73
N ALA A 137 9.86 12.11 7.57
CA ALA A 137 10.51 12.31 8.88
C ALA A 137 10.17 11.16 9.85
N ARG A 138 8.89 10.75 9.94
CA ARG A 138 8.42 9.68 10.83
C ARG A 138 9.02 8.34 10.48
N THR A 139 9.07 8.00 9.19
CA THR A 139 9.63 6.73 8.72
C THR A 139 11.15 6.73 8.66
N GLY A 140 11.77 7.89 8.41
CA GLY A 140 13.22 8.01 8.16
C GLY A 140 13.66 7.30 6.88
N ALA A 141 12.74 6.92 5.98
CA ALA A 141 13.02 6.04 4.85
C ALA A 141 13.75 6.73 3.68
N GLY A 142 13.76 8.07 3.63
CA GLY A 142 14.35 8.88 2.57
C GLY A 142 13.51 8.93 1.28
N TYR A 143 12.84 7.85 0.94
CA TYR A 143 11.91 7.75 -0.18
C TYR A 143 10.90 6.63 0.05
N PHE A 144 9.77 6.65 -0.70
CA PHE A 144 8.79 5.56 -0.71
C PHE A 144 8.86 4.79 -2.04
N ASP A 145 8.81 3.47 -1.97
CA ASP A 145 8.74 2.65 -3.19
C ASP A 145 7.35 2.76 -3.82
N TYR A 146 6.30 2.77 -3.00
CA TYR A 146 4.93 3.04 -3.43
C TYR A 146 4.31 4.14 -2.56
N TYR A 147 3.65 5.06 -3.20
CA TYR A 147 2.90 6.11 -2.51
C TYR A 147 1.47 6.13 -3.03
N LEU A 148 0.51 5.94 -2.13
CA LEU A 148 -0.89 5.80 -2.49
C LEU A 148 -1.73 6.98 -2.00
N LEU A 149 -2.72 7.40 -2.79
CA LEU A 149 -3.83 8.17 -2.25
C LEU A 149 -4.67 7.23 -1.37
N HIS A 150 -4.95 7.63 -0.14
CA HIS A 150 -5.53 6.74 0.86
C HIS A 150 -7.06 6.71 0.75
N SER A 151 -7.64 5.51 0.65
CA SER A 151 -9.09 5.29 0.77
C SER A 151 -9.90 6.15 -0.19
N VAL A 152 -9.62 6.04 -1.50
CA VAL A 152 -10.48 6.65 -2.50
C VAL A 152 -11.78 5.84 -2.57
N GLU A 153 -12.91 6.43 -2.15
CA GLU A 153 -14.15 5.69 -1.93
C GLU A 153 -15.40 6.33 -2.54
N ASP A 154 -15.42 7.66 -2.73
CA ASP A 154 -16.53 8.36 -3.35
C ASP A 154 -16.07 9.54 -4.22
N GLY A 155 -17.05 10.16 -4.94
CA GLY A 155 -16.75 11.29 -5.80
C GLY A 155 -16.20 12.50 -5.04
N ALA A 156 -16.74 12.80 -3.86
CA ALA A 156 -16.31 13.96 -3.06
C ALA A 156 -14.87 13.81 -2.55
N ASN A 157 -14.51 12.61 -2.09
CA ASN A 157 -13.16 12.28 -1.67
C ASN A 157 -12.18 12.31 -2.87
N TYR A 158 -12.56 11.72 -4.00
CA TYR A 158 -11.80 11.79 -5.25
C TYR A 158 -11.62 13.23 -5.72
N ASP A 159 -12.70 14.04 -5.74
CA ASP A 159 -12.65 15.45 -6.15
C ASP A 159 -11.70 16.26 -5.26
N GLY A 160 -11.57 15.90 -3.99
CA GLY A 160 -10.58 16.49 -3.08
C GLY A 160 -9.14 16.22 -3.53
N TYR A 161 -8.82 15.01 -3.95
CA TYR A 161 -7.49 14.68 -4.49
C TYR A 161 -7.20 15.43 -5.81
N VAL A 162 -8.20 15.57 -6.68
CA VAL A 162 -8.09 16.36 -7.92
C VAL A 162 -7.92 17.84 -7.61
N LYS A 163 -8.77 18.40 -6.74
CA LYS A 163 -8.73 19.81 -6.31
C LYS A 163 -7.37 20.23 -5.77
N TYR A 164 -6.72 19.35 -5.01
CA TYR A 164 -5.41 19.62 -4.42
C TYR A 164 -4.24 19.13 -5.28
N ASP A 165 -4.48 18.86 -6.57
CA ASP A 165 -3.48 18.50 -7.58
C ASP A 165 -2.58 17.31 -7.17
N CYS A 166 -3.17 16.31 -6.48
CA CYS A 166 -2.40 15.20 -5.92
C CYS A 166 -1.76 14.31 -6.98
N PHE A 167 -2.38 14.17 -8.14
CA PHE A 167 -1.87 13.33 -9.25
C PHE A 167 -0.62 13.96 -9.90
N ASN A 168 -0.69 15.24 -10.32
CA ASN A 168 0.49 15.92 -10.87
C ASN A 168 1.59 16.11 -9.82
N TRP A 169 1.20 16.35 -8.57
CA TRP A 169 2.15 16.45 -7.47
C TRP A 169 2.92 15.14 -7.27
N ALA A 170 2.23 13.99 -7.29
CA ALA A 170 2.89 12.69 -7.16
C ALA A 170 3.88 12.44 -8.28
N ARG A 171 3.54 12.85 -9.54
CA ARG A 171 4.48 12.80 -10.67
C ARG A 171 5.73 13.62 -10.41
N LYS A 172 5.60 14.84 -9.87
CA LYS A 172 6.76 15.67 -9.48
C LYS A 172 7.60 14.99 -8.38
N LYS A 173 6.95 14.37 -7.38
CA LYS A 173 7.67 13.63 -6.34
C LYS A 173 8.41 12.40 -6.88
N LYS A 174 7.92 11.79 -7.95
CA LYS A 174 8.67 10.76 -8.70
C LYS A 174 9.88 11.34 -9.40
N GLU A 175 9.74 12.46 -10.09
CA GLU A 175 10.85 13.17 -10.76
C GLU A 175 11.93 13.60 -9.74
N GLU A 176 11.55 13.97 -8.52
CA GLU A 176 12.43 14.26 -7.40
C GLU A 176 13.09 13.00 -6.79
N GLY A 177 12.66 11.80 -7.16
CA GLY A 177 13.15 10.53 -6.62
C GLY A 177 12.64 10.19 -5.23
N LEU A 178 11.63 10.90 -4.72
CA LEU A 178 11.03 10.69 -3.40
C LEU A 178 9.92 9.63 -3.41
N ILE A 179 9.35 9.33 -4.57
CA ILE A 179 8.38 8.27 -4.82
C ILE A 179 8.86 7.48 -6.04
N LYS A 180 8.84 6.14 -6.01
CA LYS A 180 9.15 5.31 -7.18
C LYS A 180 7.89 5.00 -7.99
N HIS A 181 6.80 4.59 -7.33
CA HIS A 181 5.54 4.24 -7.96
C HIS A 181 4.38 4.93 -7.25
N PHE A 182 3.39 5.35 -8.05
CA PHE A 182 2.23 6.07 -7.57
C PHE A 182 0.93 5.31 -7.88
N GLY A 183 -0.01 5.40 -6.95
CA GLY A 183 -1.32 4.80 -7.09
C GLY A 183 -2.31 5.22 -6.01
N PHE A 184 -3.30 4.39 -5.74
CA PHE A 184 -4.28 4.65 -4.69
C PHE A 184 -4.81 3.35 -4.06
N SER A 185 -5.26 3.43 -2.81
CA SER A 185 -6.11 2.40 -2.20
C SER A 185 -7.57 2.77 -2.43
N PHE A 186 -8.39 1.79 -2.79
CA PHE A 186 -9.72 2.00 -3.33
C PHE A 186 -10.79 1.21 -2.59
N HIS A 187 -11.88 1.88 -2.24
CA HIS A 187 -13.06 1.33 -1.59
C HIS A 187 -14.37 1.79 -2.23
N GLY A 188 -14.28 2.38 -3.43
CA GLY A 188 -15.44 2.92 -4.14
C GLY A 188 -16.09 1.93 -5.12
N THR A 189 -16.94 2.46 -5.98
CA THR A 189 -17.68 1.67 -6.99
C THR A 189 -16.83 1.37 -8.22
N PRO A 190 -17.14 0.29 -8.96
CA PRO A 190 -16.49 -0.02 -10.24
C PRO A 190 -16.55 1.12 -11.26
N GLU A 191 -17.64 1.88 -11.27
CA GLU A 191 -17.84 3.03 -12.17
C GLU A 191 -16.87 4.17 -11.82
N LEU A 192 -16.65 4.44 -10.53
CA LEU A 192 -15.67 5.42 -10.09
C LEU A 192 -14.25 4.96 -10.41
N LEU A 193 -13.93 3.68 -10.22
CA LEU A 193 -12.63 3.12 -10.58
C LEU A 193 -12.36 3.28 -12.08
N ASP A 194 -13.34 2.96 -12.92
CA ASP A 194 -13.24 3.10 -14.37
C ASP A 194 -13.00 4.56 -14.79
N LYS A 195 -13.73 5.50 -14.17
CA LYS A 195 -13.55 6.93 -14.36
C LYS A 195 -12.12 7.35 -14.00
N ILE A 196 -11.65 7.04 -12.79
CA ILE A 196 -10.31 7.45 -12.32
C ILE A 196 -9.23 6.91 -13.24
N LEU A 197 -9.27 5.63 -13.61
CA LEU A 197 -8.25 5.03 -14.47
C LEU A 197 -8.29 5.55 -15.92
N SER A 198 -9.43 6.06 -16.37
CA SER A 198 -9.54 6.71 -17.69
C SER A 198 -8.98 8.14 -17.69
N GLU A 199 -9.10 8.84 -16.56
CA GLU A 199 -8.67 10.24 -16.40
C GLU A 199 -7.19 10.36 -15.99
N HIS A 200 -6.63 9.34 -15.30
CA HIS A 200 -5.31 9.36 -14.69
C HIS A 200 -4.42 8.21 -15.16
N PRO A 201 -3.91 8.26 -16.41
CA PRO A 201 -3.03 7.23 -16.97
C PRO A 201 -1.66 7.14 -16.26
N GLU A 202 -1.31 8.12 -15.42
CA GLU A 202 -0.12 8.14 -14.58
C GLU A 202 -0.18 7.19 -13.37
N VAL A 203 -1.36 6.65 -13.05
CA VAL A 203 -1.53 5.65 -11.99
C VAL A 203 -0.91 4.33 -12.41
N GLU A 204 -0.06 3.77 -11.55
CA GLU A 204 0.73 2.57 -11.85
C GLU A 204 0.26 1.34 -11.06
N ILE A 205 -0.48 1.54 -9.96
CA ILE A 205 -0.95 0.46 -9.10
C ILE A 205 -2.20 0.87 -8.33
N VAL A 206 -3.10 -0.07 -8.10
CA VAL A 206 -4.30 0.12 -7.27
C VAL A 206 -4.31 -0.94 -6.16
N GLN A 207 -4.67 -0.54 -4.95
CA GLN A 207 -4.88 -1.46 -3.83
C GLN A 207 -6.39 -1.60 -3.60
N ILE A 208 -6.93 -2.83 -3.68
CA ILE A 208 -8.36 -3.12 -3.52
C ILE A 208 -8.61 -4.18 -2.46
N GLN A 209 -9.75 -4.10 -1.79
CA GLN A 209 -10.27 -5.19 -0.98
C GLN A 209 -10.76 -6.32 -1.91
N MET A 210 -10.23 -7.53 -1.69
CA MET A 210 -10.64 -8.69 -2.48
C MET A 210 -10.44 -9.97 -1.71
N ASN A 211 -11.52 -10.71 -1.54
CA ASN A 211 -11.52 -12.08 -1.02
C ASN A 211 -12.72 -12.85 -1.60
N TYR A 212 -12.83 -14.13 -1.27
CA TYR A 212 -13.90 -14.97 -1.82
C TYR A 212 -15.31 -14.58 -1.35
N ALA A 213 -15.43 -13.99 -0.16
CA ALA A 213 -16.71 -13.55 0.38
C ALA A 213 -17.18 -12.22 -0.25
N ASP A 214 -16.23 -11.38 -0.65
CA ASP A 214 -16.51 -10.05 -1.21
C ASP A 214 -16.65 -10.05 -2.73
N TRP A 215 -16.42 -11.19 -3.39
CA TRP A 215 -16.43 -11.27 -4.85
C TRP A 215 -17.75 -10.80 -5.46
N ASP A 216 -18.88 -11.32 -4.96
CA ASP A 216 -20.24 -10.95 -5.39
C ASP A 216 -20.97 -10.07 -4.37
N ASN A 217 -20.28 -9.56 -3.34
CA ASN A 217 -20.85 -8.71 -2.32
C ASN A 217 -21.32 -7.38 -2.94
N PRO A 218 -22.59 -6.97 -2.79
CA PRO A 218 -23.11 -5.77 -3.45
C PRO A 218 -22.51 -4.46 -2.97
N LEU A 219 -21.87 -4.43 -1.78
CA LEU A 219 -21.21 -3.25 -1.23
C LEU A 219 -19.75 -3.16 -1.71
N ILE A 220 -19.03 -4.29 -1.67
CA ILE A 220 -17.58 -4.32 -2.01
C ILE A 220 -17.37 -4.52 -3.51
N GLN A 221 -18.15 -5.40 -4.14
CA GLN A 221 -18.13 -5.68 -5.58
C GLN A 221 -16.74 -6.03 -6.14
N SER A 222 -15.92 -6.77 -5.38
CA SER A 222 -14.52 -7.00 -5.76
C SER A 222 -14.35 -7.72 -7.10
N GLY A 223 -15.30 -8.57 -7.50
CA GLY A 223 -15.32 -9.18 -8.83
C GLY A 223 -15.44 -8.15 -9.96
N ARG A 224 -16.32 -7.16 -9.80
CA ARG A 224 -16.51 -6.06 -10.79
C ARG A 224 -15.30 -5.11 -10.78
N LEU A 225 -14.74 -4.80 -9.62
CA LEU A 225 -13.50 -4.01 -9.52
C LEU A 225 -12.35 -4.73 -10.25
N TYR A 226 -12.23 -6.04 -10.07
CA TYR A 226 -11.24 -6.86 -10.78
C TYR A 226 -11.39 -6.77 -12.31
N GLU A 227 -12.62 -6.81 -12.85
CA GLU A 227 -12.83 -6.67 -14.29
C GLU A 227 -12.43 -5.27 -14.81
N VAL A 228 -12.66 -4.21 -14.03
CA VAL A 228 -12.18 -2.86 -14.38
C VAL A 228 -10.64 -2.83 -14.39
N LEU A 229 -9.97 -3.35 -13.37
CA LEU A 229 -8.50 -3.42 -13.35
C LEU A 229 -7.94 -4.20 -14.54
N ARG A 230 -8.60 -5.29 -14.92
CA ARG A 230 -8.23 -6.06 -16.12
C ARG A 230 -8.38 -5.29 -17.43
N LYS A 231 -9.44 -4.49 -17.57
CA LYS A 231 -9.67 -3.63 -18.75
C LYS A 231 -8.49 -2.70 -19.02
N TYR A 232 -7.87 -2.16 -17.95
CA TYR A 232 -6.73 -1.26 -18.04
C TYR A 232 -5.36 -1.96 -17.95
N ASN A 233 -5.31 -3.29 -17.82
CA ASN A 233 -4.10 -4.04 -17.46
C ASN A 233 -3.41 -3.46 -16.20
N MET A 234 -4.20 -2.93 -15.26
CA MET A 234 -3.72 -2.26 -14.07
C MET A 234 -3.16 -3.29 -13.08
N PRO A 235 -1.89 -3.17 -12.66
CA PRO A 235 -1.35 -3.90 -11.53
C PRO A 235 -2.12 -3.56 -10.24
N PHE A 236 -2.34 -4.57 -9.39
CA PHE A 236 -3.06 -4.31 -8.14
C PHE A 236 -2.53 -5.13 -6.96
N LEU A 237 -2.75 -4.58 -5.78
CA LEU A 237 -2.52 -5.20 -4.48
C LEU A 237 -3.86 -5.60 -3.89
N VAL A 238 -3.90 -6.75 -3.24
CA VAL A 238 -5.09 -7.21 -2.52
C VAL A 238 -4.93 -6.90 -1.04
N MET A 239 -5.84 -6.13 -0.48
CA MET A 239 -5.99 -5.96 0.96
C MET A 239 -7.17 -6.80 1.46
N GLU A 240 -7.11 -7.19 2.73
CA GLU A 240 -8.13 -8.03 3.40
C GLU A 240 -8.48 -9.31 2.63
N PRO A 241 -7.48 -10.15 2.30
CA PRO A 241 -7.67 -11.32 1.44
C PRO A 241 -8.43 -12.47 2.14
N VAL A 242 -8.62 -12.40 3.46
CA VAL A 242 -9.32 -13.37 4.33
C VAL A 242 -10.02 -12.68 5.49
#